data_f92d12cac022f2b57f6cf959bbb86871
#
_entry.id   f92d12cac022f2b57f6cf959bbb86871
#
_cell.length_a   1.000
_cell.length_b   1.000
_cell.length_c   1.000
_cell.angle_alpha   90.00
_cell.angle_beta   90.00
_cell.angle_gamma   90.00
#
_symmetry.space_group_name_H-M   'P 1'
#
loop_
_entity.id
_entity.type
_entity.pdbx_description
1 polymer ?
#
loop_
_entity_poly.entity_id
_entity_poly.type
_entity_poly.pdbx_seq_one_letter_code
_entity_poly.pdbx_strand_id
1 'polypeptide(L)'
;MSHHDVTIGVEFGSRIVPVGPPASLEYNINNPSSSSTTPSNITSSPNDRRGNNAASGKKGSSQTPSQPQQKHMKLSLWDTAGQETYKSITRSYFRGASGALLVFDITRRNTFASVTSWLNDLRQIAEDNIVIILVGNKSDLAPSSTVTAGDAKNKRQVTREEAEEWCRAYGVLEYVETSAKSGDNVERAFVGVAERIHQNIEAGKYDLNDRRSGVKGPGAGGGARTVNLGVSNGGTGKKASGGGCC
;
A
#
# COMPACT_ATOMS: atom_id res chain seq x y z
N MET A 1 -26.17 15.92 15.55
CA MET A 1 -25.22 14.86 15.98
C MET A 1 -24.93 14.04 14.76
N SER A 2 -23.70 14.10 14.23
CA SER A 2 -23.29 13.27 13.11
C SER A 2 -23.19 11.83 13.60
N HIS A 3 -24.02 10.96 13.06
CA HIS A 3 -23.87 9.52 13.24
C HIS A 3 -22.52 9.13 12.63
N HIS A 4 -21.57 8.72 13.45
CA HIS A 4 -20.39 8.02 13.00
C HIS A 4 -20.79 6.57 12.84
N ASP A 5 -20.85 6.09 11.61
CA ASP A 5 -21.06 4.68 11.35
C ASP A 5 -19.86 3.91 11.91
N VAL A 6 -20.15 2.96 12.77
CA VAL A 6 -19.15 2.09 13.38
C VAL A 6 -19.03 0.85 12.51
N THR A 7 -17.82 0.50 12.10
CA THR A 7 -17.58 -0.74 11.35
C THR A 7 -18.06 -1.94 12.16
N ILE A 8 -19.04 -2.68 11.62
CA ILE A 8 -19.55 -3.91 12.23
C ILE A 8 -18.90 -5.10 11.52
N GLY A 9 -17.97 -5.76 12.18
CA GLY A 9 -17.25 -6.88 11.60
C GLY A 9 -16.06 -6.45 10.75
N VAL A 10 -16.08 -6.74 9.44
CA VAL A 10 -14.98 -6.44 8.51
C VAL A 10 -15.56 -6.00 7.16
N GLU A 11 -15.01 -4.92 6.60
CA GLU A 11 -15.32 -4.45 5.25
C GLU A 11 -14.16 -4.72 4.29
N PHE A 12 -14.47 -5.04 3.04
CA PHE A 12 -13.49 -5.32 2.00
C PHE A 12 -13.42 -4.21 0.97
N GLY A 13 -12.21 -3.79 0.64
CA GLY A 13 -11.91 -2.86 -0.45
C GLY A 13 -10.70 -3.30 -1.27
N SER A 14 -10.50 -2.70 -2.43
CA SER A 14 -9.28 -2.90 -3.20
C SER A 14 -8.82 -1.62 -3.87
N ARG A 15 -7.50 -1.43 -3.97
CA ARG A 15 -6.89 -0.28 -4.65
C ARG A 15 -5.63 -0.71 -5.39
N ILE A 16 -5.38 -0.09 -6.54
CA ILE A 16 -4.12 -0.22 -7.26
C ILE A 16 -3.27 1.00 -6.94
N VAL A 17 -2.06 0.78 -6.47
CA VAL A 17 -1.11 1.84 -6.12
C VAL A 17 0.19 1.66 -6.91
N PRO A 18 0.86 2.76 -7.28
CA PRO A 18 2.18 2.69 -7.87
C PRO A 18 3.21 2.26 -6.82
N VAL A 19 4.20 1.44 -7.23
CA VAL A 19 5.32 1.00 -6.39
C VAL A 19 6.63 1.03 -7.18
N GLY A 20 7.73 1.23 -6.48
CA GLY A 20 9.03 1.41 -7.11
C GLY A 20 9.19 2.76 -7.83
N PRO A 21 10.40 3.05 -8.36
CA PRO A 21 10.64 4.28 -9.10
C PRO A 21 9.78 4.37 -10.38
N PRO A 22 9.31 5.58 -10.76
CA PRO A 22 9.58 6.89 -10.16
C PRO A 22 8.70 7.23 -8.93
N ALA A 23 7.55 6.59 -8.73
CA ALA A 23 6.58 6.97 -7.70
C ALA A 23 7.14 6.92 -6.27
N SER A 24 8.00 5.95 -5.94
CA SER A 24 8.62 5.85 -4.62
C SER A 24 9.49 7.07 -4.26
N LEU A 25 10.02 7.76 -5.26
CA LEU A 25 10.79 8.99 -5.08
C LEU A 25 9.88 10.19 -4.79
N GLU A 26 8.71 10.23 -5.42
CA GLU A 26 7.72 11.30 -5.22
C GLU A 26 7.17 11.30 -3.79
N TYR A 27 6.90 10.12 -3.23
CA TYR A 27 6.43 9.99 -1.85
C TYR A 27 7.54 10.04 -0.79
N ASN A 28 8.81 10.18 -1.21
CA ASN A 28 9.98 10.29 -0.33
C ASN A 28 10.10 9.15 0.71
N ILE A 29 9.63 7.97 0.35
CA ILE A 29 9.50 6.81 1.25
C ILE A 29 10.88 6.26 1.67
N ASN A 30 11.92 6.52 0.88
CA ASN A 30 13.27 6.01 1.12
C ASN A 30 14.14 6.94 1.96
N ASN A 31 13.63 8.11 2.40
CA ASN A 31 14.39 9.07 3.22
C ASN A 31 13.53 9.62 4.37
N PRO A 32 13.52 8.98 5.55
CA PRO A 32 12.69 9.39 6.69
C PRO A 32 13.06 10.74 7.30
N SER A 33 14.14 11.41 6.82
CA SER A 33 14.71 12.60 7.46
C SER A 33 14.31 13.93 6.81
N SER A 34 13.51 13.99 5.75
CA SER A 34 13.12 15.25 5.11
C SER A 34 11.66 15.59 5.37
N SER A 35 11.43 16.39 6.41
CA SER A 35 10.19 17.14 6.62
C SER A 35 10.00 18.16 5.50
N SER A 36 8.80 18.14 4.89
CA SER A 36 8.12 19.19 4.13
C SER A 36 8.96 20.04 3.16
N THR A 37 8.90 19.70 1.87
CA THR A 37 9.06 20.72 0.82
C THR A 37 7.98 20.47 -0.23
N THR A 38 7.06 21.43 -0.32
CA THR A 38 6.05 21.54 -1.38
C THR A 38 6.72 21.56 -2.77
N PRO A 39 6.21 20.86 -3.78
CA PRO A 39 6.76 20.96 -5.12
C PRO A 39 6.45 22.32 -5.72
N SER A 40 7.49 23.11 -5.92
CA SER A 40 7.43 24.37 -6.68
C SER A 40 7.29 24.05 -8.15
N ASN A 41 6.25 24.63 -8.77
CA ASN A 41 6.02 24.69 -10.21
C ASN A 41 7.30 25.07 -10.98
N ILE A 42 7.75 24.21 -11.86
CA ILE A 42 8.74 24.55 -12.89
C ILE A 42 7.97 24.99 -14.13
N THR A 43 7.79 26.31 -14.28
CA THR A 43 7.42 26.95 -15.52
C THR A 43 8.61 26.93 -16.46
N SER A 44 8.50 26.18 -17.55
CA SER A 44 9.42 26.25 -18.69
C SER A 44 9.07 27.48 -19.56
N SER A 45 10.03 28.36 -19.77
CA SER A 45 10.00 29.37 -20.84
C SER A 45 11.00 29.01 -21.92
N PRO A 46 10.63 29.22 -23.20
CA PRO A 46 11.50 28.92 -24.33
C PRO A 46 12.23 30.19 -24.82
N ASN A 47 13.50 30.08 -25.17
CA ASN A 47 14.11 30.94 -26.21
C ASN A 47 15.43 30.34 -26.72
N ASP A 48 15.40 29.93 -27.98
CA ASP A 48 15.99 30.55 -29.16
C ASP A 48 17.54 30.57 -29.28
N ARG A 49 18.10 29.85 -30.27
CA ARG A 49 18.78 30.34 -31.46
C ARG A 49 19.68 29.31 -32.15
N ARG A 50 19.29 29.01 -33.41
CA ARG A 50 20.08 28.79 -34.61
C ARG A 50 21.59 28.46 -34.51
N GLY A 51 21.96 27.38 -35.22
CA GLY A 51 23.30 27.10 -35.70
C GLY A 51 23.29 25.89 -36.63
N ASN A 52 23.23 26.11 -37.95
CA ASN A 52 23.45 25.13 -39.01
C ASN A 52 24.85 24.51 -38.91
N ASN A 53 24.96 23.18 -39.07
CA ASN A 53 25.91 22.62 -40.04
C ASN A 53 25.60 21.12 -40.30
N ALA A 54 25.58 20.82 -41.57
CA ALA A 54 25.42 19.49 -42.16
C ALA A 54 26.74 18.70 -42.09
N ALA A 55 26.66 17.40 -41.77
CA ALA A 55 27.50 16.35 -42.39
C ALA A 55 27.03 14.95 -41.99
N SER A 56 26.51 14.22 -42.94
CA SER A 56 26.77 12.83 -43.29
C SER A 56 26.92 11.73 -42.23
N GLY A 57 25.92 10.84 -42.18
CA GLY A 57 26.08 9.39 -42.32
C GLY A 57 26.71 8.60 -41.18
N LYS A 58 25.82 7.98 -40.33
CA LYS A 58 25.92 6.56 -39.99
C LYS A 58 24.62 6.16 -39.25
N LYS A 59 23.89 5.18 -39.79
CA LYS A 59 22.80 4.51 -39.11
C LYS A 59 23.37 3.75 -37.92
N GLY A 60 23.37 4.38 -36.77
CA GLY A 60 23.50 3.74 -35.47
C GLY A 60 22.09 3.68 -34.89
N SER A 61 21.59 2.49 -34.63
CA SER A 61 20.36 2.28 -33.87
C SER A 61 20.54 2.88 -32.48
N SER A 62 20.08 4.12 -32.32
CA SER A 62 19.96 4.73 -30.99
C SER A 62 18.85 3.98 -30.24
N GLN A 63 19.24 2.99 -29.46
CA GLN A 63 18.39 2.51 -28.39
C GLN A 63 18.25 3.66 -27.38
N THR A 64 17.17 4.40 -27.50
CA THR A 64 16.72 5.31 -26.45
C THR A 64 16.59 4.48 -25.16
N PRO A 65 17.23 4.86 -24.04
CA PRO A 65 17.02 4.17 -22.79
C PRO A 65 15.53 4.23 -22.48
N SER A 66 14.85 3.08 -22.50
CA SER A 66 13.45 2.99 -22.11
C SER A 66 13.36 3.46 -20.66
N GLN A 67 12.62 4.53 -20.41
CA GLN A 67 12.34 4.97 -19.05
C GLN A 67 11.76 3.79 -18.26
N PRO A 68 12.18 3.58 -17.02
CA PRO A 68 11.68 2.49 -16.21
C PRO A 68 10.15 2.57 -16.13
N GLN A 69 9.47 1.54 -16.59
CA GLN A 69 8.03 1.49 -16.58
C GLN A 69 7.55 1.41 -15.13
N GLN A 70 6.63 2.33 -14.74
CA GLN A 70 6.05 2.34 -13.40
C GLN A 70 5.38 1.01 -13.07
N LYS A 71 5.82 0.36 -11.99
CA LYS A 71 5.19 -0.84 -11.47
C LYS A 71 3.96 -0.47 -10.63
N HIS A 72 3.00 -1.39 -10.57
CA HIS A 72 1.77 -1.21 -9.78
C HIS A 72 1.50 -2.45 -8.93
N MET A 73 0.98 -2.23 -7.74
CA MET A 73 0.53 -3.27 -6.82
C MET A 73 -0.97 -3.13 -6.55
N LYS A 74 -1.71 -4.23 -6.65
CA LYS A 74 -3.10 -4.27 -6.19
C LYS A 74 -3.12 -4.63 -4.71
N LEU A 75 -3.65 -3.73 -3.91
CA LEU A 75 -3.91 -3.95 -2.50
C LEU A 75 -5.33 -4.51 -2.33
N SER A 76 -5.46 -5.54 -1.51
CA SER A 76 -6.73 -6.00 -0.94
C SER A 76 -6.80 -5.49 0.47
N LEU A 77 -7.78 -4.66 0.77
CA LEU A 77 -7.91 -3.92 2.02
C LEU A 77 -9.03 -4.54 2.84
N TRP A 78 -8.75 -4.80 4.11
CA TRP A 78 -9.69 -5.33 5.08
C TRP A 78 -9.82 -4.33 6.22
N ASP A 79 -10.88 -3.52 6.19
CA ASP A 79 -11.20 -2.61 7.30
C ASP A 79 -11.86 -3.41 8.42
N THR A 80 -11.22 -3.42 9.58
CA THR A 80 -11.61 -4.26 10.71
C THR A 80 -12.16 -3.41 11.85
N ALA A 81 -13.25 -3.87 12.47
CA ALA A 81 -13.83 -3.24 13.64
C ALA A 81 -12.80 -3.09 14.78
N GLY A 82 -12.70 -1.88 15.35
CA GLY A 82 -11.82 -1.59 16.47
C GLY A 82 -12.37 -1.98 17.86
N GLN A 83 -13.60 -2.51 17.92
CA GLN A 83 -14.22 -2.92 19.18
C GLN A 83 -13.76 -4.33 19.58
N GLU A 84 -13.48 -4.51 20.87
CA GLU A 84 -13.01 -5.79 21.45
C GLU A 84 -14.01 -6.93 21.28
N THR A 85 -15.29 -6.63 21.18
CA THR A 85 -16.37 -7.60 20.94
C THR A 85 -16.20 -8.34 19.61
N TYR A 86 -15.57 -7.72 18.60
CA TYR A 86 -15.31 -8.32 17.29
C TYR A 86 -13.91 -8.91 17.14
N LYS A 87 -13.12 -8.94 18.22
CA LYS A 87 -11.71 -9.34 18.19
C LYS A 87 -11.48 -10.75 17.60
N SER A 88 -12.36 -11.70 17.88
CA SER A 88 -12.26 -13.06 17.33
C SER A 88 -12.42 -13.09 15.81
N ILE A 89 -13.31 -12.26 15.26
CA ILE A 89 -13.54 -12.14 13.82
C ILE A 89 -12.35 -11.43 13.20
N THR A 90 -11.94 -10.28 13.74
CA THR A 90 -10.83 -9.46 13.26
C THR A 90 -9.53 -10.26 13.17
N ARG A 91 -9.20 -11.06 14.18
CA ARG A 91 -7.99 -11.89 14.23
C ARG A 91 -7.90 -12.91 13.09
N SER A 92 -9.02 -13.37 12.53
CA SER A 92 -9.01 -14.31 11.40
C SER A 92 -8.43 -13.70 10.12
N TYR A 93 -8.48 -12.38 9.98
CA TYR A 93 -7.94 -11.63 8.83
C TYR A 93 -6.47 -11.25 8.97
N PHE A 94 -5.87 -11.47 10.15
CA PHE A 94 -4.43 -11.23 10.36
C PHE A 94 -3.58 -12.30 9.69
N ARG A 95 -4.12 -13.52 9.54
CA ARG A 95 -3.41 -14.61 8.88
C ARG A 95 -3.22 -14.31 7.39
N GLY A 96 -1.96 -14.36 6.93
CA GLY A 96 -1.61 -14.07 5.54
C GLY A 96 -1.67 -12.58 5.19
N ALA A 97 -1.89 -11.67 6.17
CA ALA A 97 -1.74 -10.25 5.94
C ALA A 97 -0.27 -9.91 5.69
N SER A 98 0.00 -9.21 4.60
CA SER A 98 1.36 -8.77 4.23
C SER A 98 1.69 -7.39 4.77
N GLY A 99 0.67 -6.61 5.13
CA GLY A 99 0.80 -5.29 5.73
C GLY A 99 -0.35 -4.98 6.68
N ALA A 100 -0.11 -4.08 7.63
CA ALA A 100 -1.10 -3.58 8.57
C ALA A 100 -0.88 -2.10 8.86
N LEU A 101 -1.99 -1.36 8.94
CA LEU A 101 -2.04 -0.02 9.49
C LEU A 101 -2.63 -0.10 10.89
N LEU A 102 -1.84 0.24 11.92
CA LEU A 102 -2.32 0.37 13.29
C LEU A 102 -2.78 1.82 13.48
N VAL A 103 -4.09 2.03 13.49
CA VAL A 103 -4.68 3.38 13.49
C VAL A 103 -5.16 3.76 14.89
N PHE A 104 -4.76 4.95 15.37
CA PHE A 104 -5.27 5.54 16.59
C PHE A 104 -5.66 7.01 16.38
N ASP A 105 -6.42 7.57 17.30
CA ASP A 105 -6.87 8.97 17.31
C ASP A 105 -5.89 9.79 18.16
N ILE A 106 -5.16 10.73 17.56
CA ILE A 106 -4.17 11.56 18.28
C ILE A 106 -4.80 12.49 19.31
N THR A 107 -6.11 12.67 19.26
CA THR A 107 -6.89 13.46 20.23
C THR A 107 -7.46 12.62 21.38
N ARG A 108 -7.15 11.29 21.41
CA ARG A 108 -7.70 10.36 22.41
C ARG A 108 -6.62 9.39 22.90
N ARG A 109 -6.03 9.71 24.05
CA ARG A 109 -4.94 8.94 24.68
C ARG A 109 -5.21 7.44 24.83
N ASN A 110 -6.45 7.07 25.17
CA ASN A 110 -6.82 5.67 25.37
C ASN A 110 -6.69 4.83 24.09
N THR A 111 -6.90 5.43 22.90
CA THR A 111 -6.74 4.71 21.63
C THR A 111 -5.27 4.39 21.36
N PHE A 112 -4.34 5.28 21.73
CA PHE A 112 -2.90 5.01 21.65
C PHE A 112 -2.45 3.94 22.65
N ALA A 113 -2.97 3.97 23.87
CA ALA A 113 -2.67 2.95 24.87
C ALA A 113 -3.06 1.53 24.40
N SER A 114 -4.13 1.42 23.60
CA SER A 114 -4.61 0.14 23.06
C SER A 114 -3.75 -0.41 21.91
N VAL A 115 -2.92 0.43 21.24
CA VAL A 115 -2.11 0.03 20.06
C VAL A 115 -1.21 -1.16 20.37
N THR A 116 -0.58 -1.18 21.54
CA THR A 116 0.33 -2.28 21.94
C THR A 116 -0.39 -3.62 22.01
N SER A 117 -1.63 -3.64 22.51
CA SER A 117 -2.44 -4.87 22.55
C SER A 117 -2.76 -5.38 21.15
N TRP A 118 -3.15 -4.48 20.23
CA TRP A 118 -3.41 -4.83 18.83
C TRP A 118 -2.15 -5.30 18.09
N LEU A 119 -1.01 -4.68 18.35
CA LEU A 119 0.28 -5.11 17.79
C LEU A 119 0.63 -6.54 18.23
N ASN A 120 0.45 -6.84 19.52
CA ASN A 120 0.73 -8.16 20.05
C ASN A 120 -0.18 -9.23 19.45
N ASP A 121 -1.48 -8.94 19.32
CA ASP A 121 -2.42 -9.86 18.66
C ASP A 121 -2.07 -10.09 17.20
N LEU A 122 -1.69 -9.04 16.49
CA LEU A 122 -1.27 -9.12 15.08
C LEU A 122 -0.03 -10.01 14.94
N ARG A 123 1.00 -9.80 15.75
CA ARG A 123 2.27 -10.56 15.71
C ARG A 123 2.14 -12.03 16.10
N GLN A 124 1.12 -12.39 16.87
CA GLN A 124 0.85 -13.79 17.20
C GLN A 124 0.28 -14.61 16.04
N ILE A 125 -0.28 -13.96 15.02
CA ILE A 125 -1.08 -14.63 13.98
C ILE A 125 -0.55 -14.35 12.59
N ALA A 126 -0.05 -13.13 12.35
CA ALA A 126 0.50 -12.73 11.06
C ALA A 126 1.87 -13.37 10.80
N GLU A 127 2.29 -13.36 9.55
CA GLU A 127 3.64 -13.80 9.15
C GLU A 127 4.71 -12.85 9.71
N ASP A 128 5.91 -13.37 9.98
CA ASP A 128 7.04 -12.60 10.54
C ASP A 128 7.45 -11.39 9.69
N ASN A 129 7.21 -11.48 8.38
CA ASN A 129 7.57 -10.44 7.40
C ASN A 129 6.48 -9.36 7.22
N ILE A 130 5.45 -9.34 8.06
CA ILE A 130 4.39 -8.34 7.94
C ILE A 130 4.94 -6.92 8.08
N VAL A 131 4.54 -6.05 7.17
CA VAL A 131 4.89 -4.62 7.19
C VAL A 131 3.87 -3.87 8.04
N ILE A 132 4.31 -3.19 9.09
CA ILE A 132 3.44 -2.48 10.02
C ILE A 132 3.80 -1.00 10.02
N ILE A 133 2.78 -0.14 9.85
CA ILE A 133 2.87 1.31 10.00
C ILE A 133 1.92 1.77 11.09
N LEU A 134 2.39 2.64 11.98
CA LEU A 134 1.55 3.32 12.96
C LEU A 134 0.94 4.58 12.36
N VAL A 135 -0.37 4.75 12.49
CA VAL A 135 -1.10 5.88 11.92
C VAL A 135 -1.81 6.66 13.02
N GLY A 136 -1.44 7.92 13.19
CA GLY A 136 -2.12 8.89 14.05
C GLY A 136 -3.16 9.67 13.24
N ASN A 137 -4.43 9.31 13.39
CA ASN A 137 -5.51 9.96 12.64
C ASN A 137 -6.07 11.19 13.37
N LYS A 138 -6.80 12.02 12.64
CA LYS A 138 -7.42 13.30 13.04
C LYS A 138 -6.42 14.44 13.24
N SER A 139 -5.38 14.49 12.42
CA SER A 139 -4.40 15.59 12.42
C SER A 139 -5.04 16.96 12.19
N ASP A 140 -6.20 17.03 11.52
CA ASP A 140 -7.00 18.25 11.33
C ASP A 140 -7.48 18.88 12.65
N LEU A 141 -7.55 18.11 13.74
CA LEU A 141 -7.92 18.60 15.08
C LEU A 141 -6.72 18.94 15.97
N ALA A 142 -5.52 18.78 15.45
CA ALA A 142 -4.28 18.93 16.20
C ALA A 142 -3.17 19.56 15.34
N PRO A 143 -3.30 20.84 14.99
CA PRO A 143 -2.39 21.52 14.06
C PRO A 143 -0.96 21.67 14.61
N SER A 144 -0.74 21.55 15.92
CA SER A 144 0.58 21.52 16.53
C SER A 144 1.04 20.09 16.80
N SER A 145 2.32 19.80 16.63
CA SER A 145 2.94 18.50 16.95
C SER A 145 3.02 18.25 18.46
N THR A 146 2.96 19.30 19.26
CA THR A 146 3.09 19.25 20.72
C THR A 146 1.74 19.39 21.42
N VAL A 147 1.63 18.85 22.64
CA VAL A 147 0.46 19.06 23.50
C VAL A 147 0.55 20.47 24.09
N THR A 148 -0.45 21.30 23.79
CA THR A 148 -0.53 22.70 24.28
C THR A 148 -1.69 22.81 25.24
N ALA A 149 -1.40 23.00 26.53
CA ALA A 149 -2.43 23.20 27.53
C ALA A 149 -3.14 24.55 27.29
N GLY A 150 -4.49 24.51 27.20
CA GLY A 150 -5.31 25.71 27.06
C GLY A 150 -5.58 26.19 25.63
N ASP A 151 -5.00 25.57 24.60
CA ASP A 151 -5.36 25.87 23.22
C ASP A 151 -6.60 25.08 22.79
N ALA A 152 -7.75 25.75 22.73
CA ALA A 152 -9.02 25.14 22.32
C ALA A 152 -9.00 24.60 20.85
N LYS A 153 -8.05 25.04 20.03
CA LYS A 153 -7.89 24.59 18.64
C LYS A 153 -7.04 23.34 18.52
N ASN A 154 -6.14 23.09 19.47
CA ASN A 154 -5.27 21.92 19.47
C ASN A 154 -5.76 20.88 20.47
N LYS A 155 -6.42 19.83 19.98
CA LYS A 155 -6.96 18.74 20.80
C LYS A 155 -5.99 17.58 21.00
N ARG A 156 -4.71 17.75 20.68
CA ARG A 156 -3.70 16.69 20.76
C ARG A 156 -3.53 16.14 22.19
N GLN A 157 -3.53 14.84 22.32
CA GLN A 157 -3.23 14.11 23.55
C GLN A 157 -2.02 13.17 23.42
N VAL A 158 -1.56 12.91 22.19
CA VAL A 158 -0.38 12.11 21.90
C VAL A 158 0.55 12.93 21.02
N THR A 159 1.79 13.11 21.43
CA THR A 159 2.78 13.87 20.64
C THR A 159 3.34 13.00 19.52
N ARG A 160 3.91 13.67 18.51
CA ARG A 160 4.60 12.97 17.40
C ARG A 160 5.81 12.19 17.92
N GLU A 161 6.60 12.82 18.77
CA GLU A 161 7.83 12.27 19.35
C GLU A 161 7.53 10.98 20.12
N GLU A 162 6.46 10.98 20.90
CA GLU A 162 6.02 9.81 21.66
C GLU A 162 5.60 8.65 20.75
N ALA A 163 4.87 8.92 19.67
CA ALA A 163 4.48 7.92 18.70
C ALA A 163 5.67 7.35 17.91
N GLU A 164 6.62 8.21 17.54
CA GLU A 164 7.87 7.79 16.88
C GLU A 164 8.77 6.97 17.82
N GLU A 165 8.84 7.33 19.09
CA GLU A 165 9.57 6.56 20.10
C GLU A 165 8.94 5.17 20.30
N TRP A 166 7.62 5.11 20.35
CA TRP A 166 6.88 3.85 20.40
C TRP A 166 7.22 2.99 19.16
N CYS A 167 7.23 3.55 17.96
CA CYS A 167 7.60 2.82 16.75
C CYS A 167 9.01 2.23 16.84
N ARG A 168 9.99 3.01 17.32
CA ARG A 168 11.37 2.53 17.52
C ARG A 168 11.43 1.40 18.56
N ALA A 169 10.74 1.57 19.70
CA ALA A 169 10.72 0.59 20.77
C ALA A 169 10.13 -0.75 20.35
N TYR A 170 9.10 -0.72 19.52
CA TYR A 170 8.38 -1.92 19.07
C TYR A 170 8.80 -2.40 17.67
N GLY A 171 9.79 -1.78 17.02
CA GLY A 171 10.24 -2.21 15.68
C GLY A 171 9.15 -2.09 14.62
N VAL A 172 8.30 -1.06 14.72
CA VAL A 172 7.31 -0.68 13.71
C VAL A 172 7.99 0.22 12.67
N LEU A 173 7.66 0.04 11.39
CA LEU A 173 8.38 0.63 10.26
C LEU A 173 8.49 2.16 10.37
N GLU A 174 7.35 2.83 10.53
CA GLU A 174 7.27 4.29 10.65
C GLU A 174 5.98 4.74 11.34
N TYR A 175 5.95 6.01 11.70
CA TYR A 175 4.77 6.73 12.16
C TYR A 175 4.32 7.75 11.10
N VAL A 176 3.03 7.76 10.77
CA VAL A 176 2.42 8.71 9.84
C VAL A 176 1.20 9.37 10.47
N GLU A 177 1.15 10.71 10.46
CA GLU A 177 -0.06 11.43 10.85
C GLU A 177 -0.96 11.64 9.64
N THR A 178 -2.24 11.36 9.81
CA THR A 178 -3.25 11.45 8.76
C THR A 178 -4.49 12.21 9.21
N SER A 179 -5.23 12.74 8.26
CA SER A 179 -6.60 13.17 8.49
C SER A 179 -7.53 12.48 7.49
N ALA A 180 -8.35 11.55 7.97
CA ALA A 180 -9.38 10.94 7.14
C ALA A 180 -10.44 11.95 6.68
N LYS A 181 -10.57 13.10 7.36
CA LYS A 181 -11.50 14.17 7.01
C LYS A 181 -11.03 15.00 5.82
N SER A 182 -9.74 15.39 5.79
CA SER A 182 -9.16 16.20 4.71
C SER A 182 -8.51 15.34 3.61
N GLY A 183 -8.18 14.08 3.90
CA GLY A 183 -7.41 13.20 3.03
C GLY A 183 -5.88 13.33 3.23
N ASP A 184 -5.42 14.23 4.11
CA ASP A 184 -4.01 14.48 4.31
C ASP A 184 -3.26 13.20 4.72
N ASN A 185 -2.17 12.89 3.99
CA ASN A 185 -1.30 11.73 4.19
C ASN A 185 -1.99 10.35 4.17
N VAL A 186 -3.29 10.27 3.86
CA VAL A 186 -3.98 8.96 3.81
C VAL A 186 -3.36 8.08 2.73
N GLU A 187 -3.19 8.63 1.53
CA GLU A 187 -2.56 7.88 0.43
C GLU A 187 -1.12 7.48 0.74
N ARG A 188 -0.33 8.38 1.35
CA ARG A 188 1.04 8.11 1.78
C ARG A 188 1.14 6.89 2.69
N ALA A 189 0.24 6.74 3.66
CA ALA A 189 0.24 5.60 4.57
C ALA A 189 0.06 4.27 3.82
N PHE A 190 -0.86 4.20 2.85
CA PHE A 190 -1.08 2.99 2.04
C PHE A 190 0.06 2.72 1.07
N VAL A 191 0.56 3.75 0.39
CA VAL A 191 1.71 3.63 -0.53
C VAL A 191 2.95 3.22 0.23
N GLY A 192 3.17 3.72 1.46
CA GLY A 192 4.29 3.33 2.32
C GLY A 192 4.32 1.84 2.62
N VAL A 193 3.16 1.27 2.99
CA VAL A 193 3.03 -0.19 3.18
C VAL A 193 3.33 -0.94 1.88
N ALA A 194 2.71 -0.50 0.76
CA ALA A 194 2.86 -1.16 -0.53
C ALA A 194 4.31 -1.15 -1.02
N GLU A 195 4.98 0.00 -0.90
CA GLU A 195 6.37 0.17 -1.30
C GLU A 195 7.29 -0.75 -0.47
N ARG A 196 7.08 -0.83 0.84
CA ARG A 196 7.87 -1.73 1.68
C ARG A 196 7.64 -3.20 1.36
N ILE A 197 6.39 -3.59 1.09
CA ILE A 197 6.07 -4.94 0.61
C ILE A 197 6.78 -5.19 -0.72
N HIS A 198 6.75 -4.25 -1.66
CA HIS A 198 7.46 -4.35 -2.94
C HIS A 198 8.96 -4.55 -2.76
N GLN A 199 9.61 -3.77 -1.88
CA GLN A 199 11.03 -3.94 -1.55
C GLN A 199 11.31 -5.32 -0.94
N ASN A 200 10.44 -5.83 -0.09
CA ASN A 200 10.57 -7.16 0.49
C ASN A 200 10.39 -8.26 -0.57
N ILE A 201 9.53 -8.07 -1.58
CA ILE A 201 9.40 -8.97 -2.73
C ILE A 201 10.70 -8.99 -3.54
N GLU A 202 11.24 -7.82 -3.87
CA GLU A 202 12.51 -7.70 -4.61
C GLU A 202 13.69 -8.31 -3.84
N ALA A 203 13.66 -8.21 -2.52
CA ALA A 203 14.64 -8.83 -1.63
C ALA A 203 14.42 -10.36 -1.42
N GLY A 204 13.42 -10.96 -2.06
CA GLY A 204 13.12 -12.39 -1.97
C GLY A 204 12.59 -12.86 -0.62
N LYS A 205 12.01 -11.96 0.19
CA LYS A 205 11.49 -12.32 1.53
C LYS A 205 10.14 -13.04 1.50
N TYR A 206 9.45 -13.05 0.36
CA TYR A 206 8.17 -13.73 0.18
C TYR A 206 8.29 -14.88 -0.83
N ASP A 207 7.72 -16.04 -0.50
CA ASP A 207 7.47 -17.09 -1.48
C ASP A 207 6.20 -16.75 -2.27
N LEU A 208 6.36 -16.25 -3.50
CA LEU A 208 5.27 -15.87 -4.37
C LEU A 208 4.43 -17.06 -4.88
N ASN A 209 4.92 -18.29 -4.71
CA ASN A 209 4.23 -19.53 -5.10
C ASN A 209 3.41 -20.10 -3.93
N ASP A 210 3.66 -19.67 -2.71
CA ASP A 210 2.87 -20.12 -1.56
C ASP A 210 1.46 -19.53 -1.64
N ARG A 211 0.45 -20.41 -1.74
CA ARG A 211 -0.97 -20.03 -1.78
C ARG A 211 -1.45 -19.40 -0.48
N ARG A 212 -0.78 -19.64 0.64
CA ARG A 212 -1.11 -19.09 1.96
C ARG A 212 -0.56 -17.68 2.14
N SER A 213 0.52 -17.34 1.42
CA SER A 213 1.06 -15.99 1.44
C SER A 213 0.03 -14.97 0.94
N GLY A 214 -0.12 -13.87 1.63
CA GLY A 214 -0.91 -12.73 1.19
C GLY A 214 -0.33 -12.03 -0.04
N VAL A 215 0.95 -12.27 -0.35
CA VAL A 215 1.64 -11.71 -1.51
C VAL A 215 1.52 -12.68 -2.68
N LYS A 216 1.03 -12.17 -3.81
CA LYS A 216 0.90 -12.95 -5.06
C LYS A 216 1.79 -12.35 -6.15
N GLY A 217 2.48 -13.21 -6.87
CA GLY A 217 3.28 -12.81 -8.03
C GLY A 217 2.44 -12.38 -9.24
N PRO A 218 3.07 -11.77 -10.26
CA PRO A 218 2.42 -11.46 -11.52
C PRO A 218 1.85 -12.73 -12.14
N GLY A 219 0.54 -12.76 -12.40
CA GLY A 219 -0.15 -13.93 -12.98
C GLY A 219 -0.73 -14.92 -11.99
N ALA A 220 -0.46 -14.82 -10.68
CA ALA A 220 -1.07 -15.70 -9.67
C ALA A 220 -2.52 -15.35 -9.33
N GLY A 221 -3.01 -14.21 -9.80
CA GLY A 221 -4.40 -13.76 -9.66
C GLY A 221 -5.28 -14.29 -10.77
N GLY A 222 -5.92 -15.44 -10.56
CA GLY A 222 -7.01 -15.93 -11.40
C GLY A 222 -6.57 -16.27 -12.82
N GLY A 223 -6.31 -17.55 -13.09
CA GLY A 223 -6.36 -18.04 -14.45
C GLY A 223 -7.70 -17.64 -15.07
N ALA A 224 -7.70 -16.63 -15.90
CA ALA A 224 -8.75 -16.48 -16.89
C ALA A 224 -8.75 -17.80 -17.66
N ARG A 225 -9.66 -18.71 -17.32
CA ARG A 225 -10.02 -19.78 -18.22
C ARG A 225 -10.49 -19.08 -19.48
N THR A 226 -9.61 -19.00 -20.45
CA THR A 226 -9.99 -18.73 -21.83
C THR A 226 -10.90 -19.90 -22.20
N VAL A 227 -12.21 -19.73 -22.08
CA VAL A 227 -13.18 -20.61 -22.66
C VAL A 227 -13.04 -20.36 -24.17
N ASN A 228 -12.23 -21.20 -24.82
CA ASN A 228 -12.21 -21.28 -26.26
C ASN A 228 -13.57 -21.80 -26.67
N LEU A 229 -14.50 -20.93 -26.96
CA LEU A 229 -15.71 -21.21 -27.70
C LEU A 229 -15.28 -21.51 -29.13
N GLY A 230 -14.75 -22.72 -29.33
CA GLY A 230 -14.52 -23.26 -30.64
C GLY A 230 -15.90 -23.41 -31.31
N VAL A 231 -16.19 -22.49 -32.22
CA VAL A 231 -17.23 -22.68 -33.22
C VAL A 231 -16.80 -23.88 -34.07
N SER A 232 -17.33 -25.05 -33.76
CA SER A 232 -17.21 -26.23 -34.63
C SER A 232 -18.07 -25.99 -35.85
N ASN A 233 -17.42 -25.53 -36.89
CA ASN A 233 -18.00 -25.53 -38.24
C ASN A 233 -18.09 -26.97 -38.70
N GLY A 234 -19.29 -27.47 -38.97
CA GLY A 234 -19.60 -28.83 -39.39
C GLY A 234 -18.89 -29.20 -40.69
N GLY A 235 -18.19 -30.29 -40.66
CA GLY A 235 -17.61 -30.95 -41.82
C GLY A 235 -17.82 -32.46 -41.67
N THR A 236 -18.70 -32.99 -42.49
CA THR A 236 -19.05 -34.39 -42.70
C THR A 236 -17.86 -35.27 -43.02
N GLY A 237 -17.77 -36.48 -42.45
CA GLY A 237 -17.06 -37.53 -43.15
C GLY A 237 -16.39 -38.62 -42.32
N LYS A 238 -17.05 -39.76 -42.29
CA LYS A 238 -16.57 -41.15 -42.34
C LYS A 238 -16.19 -41.89 -41.05
N LYS A 239 -16.95 -42.95 -40.89
CA LYS A 239 -16.75 -44.13 -40.04
C LYS A 239 -15.38 -44.81 -40.24
N ALA A 240 -14.77 -45.27 -39.15
CA ALA A 240 -14.04 -46.55 -39.12
C ALA A 240 -14.14 -47.16 -37.74
N SER A 241 -14.52 -48.41 -37.73
CA SER A 241 -14.75 -49.36 -36.66
C SER A 241 -13.44 -49.94 -36.11
N GLY A 242 -13.49 -50.42 -34.88
CA GLY A 242 -12.53 -51.36 -34.25
C GLY A 242 -12.36 -50.99 -32.78
N GLY A 243 -12.85 -51.66 -31.79
CA GLY A 243 -12.82 -53.03 -31.44
C GLY A 243 -11.68 -53.25 -30.43
N GLY A 244 -12.06 -53.63 -29.19
CA GLY A 244 -11.08 -54.19 -28.26
C GLY A 244 -11.36 -53.88 -26.80
N CYS A 245 -12.04 -54.79 -26.14
CA CYS A 245 -12.07 -54.99 -24.68
C CYS A 245 -10.72 -55.33 -24.12
N CYS A 246 -10.36 -54.88 -22.97
CA CYS A 246 -10.10 -55.62 -21.74
C CYS A 246 -9.96 -54.62 -20.59
#